data_6003f8e09c1c86f70ab05eae77a1d9a6
#
_entry.id   6003f8e09c1c86f70ab05eae77a1d9a6
#
_cell.length_a   1.000
_cell.length_b   1.000
_cell.length_c   1.000
_cell.angle_alpha   90.00
_cell.angle_beta   90.00
_cell.angle_gamma   90.00
#
_symmetry.space_group_name_H-M   'P 1'
#
loop_
_entity.id
_entity.type
_entity.pdbx_description
1 polymer ?
#
loop_
_entity_poly.entity_id
_entity_poly.type
_entity_poly.pdbx_seq_one_letter_code
_entity_poly.pdbx_strand_id
1 'polypeptide(L)'
;MTQVQSERVFHRANKNEWPQITHGEGLYLVDSDGRRYLDACAGVHVVSIGHGVEEIADAMSAQARKVSFTYSRFLTQPQIDLAEKITASTPEGLTRVFFVSGGSEATESAMKMARKYHIETGNPQKHRVITRWQSWHGNTVGALSMSGRSPWRQDYEPYLLNFPHISPPYNYRCAYCQDQPTCQLDCAAELERVIKQEGSDSISAFIAEPVLGTSCAGLAPPPGYFPMIREICDRHNILLIIDEVVTGFGRTGRNFGIDHWDVVPDIMATGKGLSSGYTPIAATIAHEKVYDAIYQKSPAFVHGHTYGGNPLSCATALAVQNYIEDHNLVEQCARMGKLMLEKLKPLEEVAIVGEVRGKGLLIGIEFVADKATRAPFDVSQGVTAMMVDAIFDKGVLVMPGAPGLIDGVEGDHIAISPPFTIDAEQVQQVVDVVGESIVNAAARLGY
;
A
#
# COMPACT_ATOMS: atom_id res chain seq x y z
N MET A 1 -1.72 -13.29 -30.63
CA MET A 1 -2.06 -13.45 -29.20
C MET A 1 -3.32 -14.28 -29.11
N THR A 2 -3.24 -15.44 -28.46
CA THR A 2 -4.43 -16.24 -28.17
C THR A 2 -5.14 -15.55 -27.00
N GLN A 3 -6.18 -14.80 -27.29
CA GLN A 3 -6.93 -14.05 -26.28
C GLN A 3 -8.12 -14.89 -25.85
N VAL A 4 -8.22 -15.15 -24.56
CA VAL A 4 -9.31 -15.96 -24.00
C VAL A 4 -10.38 -15.03 -23.44
N GLN A 5 -11.55 -15.08 -24.06
CA GLN A 5 -12.76 -14.44 -23.53
C GLN A 5 -13.43 -15.41 -22.55
N SER A 6 -13.52 -15.03 -21.27
CA SER A 6 -14.31 -15.77 -20.30
C SER A 6 -15.58 -15.01 -19.95
N GLU A 7 -16.69 -15.38 -20.57
CA GLU A 7 -18.02 -14.79 -20.32
C GLU A 7 -18.56 -15.08 -18.89
N ARG A 8 -17.90 -15.98 -18.14
CA ARG A 8 -18.34 -16.40 -16.80
C ARG A 8 -17.64 -15.65 -15.67
N VAL A 9 -16.54 -14.94 -15.96
CA VAL A 9 -15.81 -14.17 -14.96
C VAL A 9 -16.29 -12.72 -15.00
N PHE A 10 -16.76 -12.22 -13.85
CA PHE A 10 -17.10 -10.81 -13.71
C PHE A 10 -15.81 -10.00 -13.56
N HIS A 11 -15.32 -9.43 -14.67
CA HIS A 11 -14.10 -8.63 -14.69
C HIS A 11 -14.35 -7.21 -14.17
N ARG A 12 -13.33 -6.62 -13.54
CA ARG A 12 -13.37 -5.22 -13.05
C ARG A 12 -13.38 -4.19 -14.20
N ALA A 13 -12.87 -4.55 -15.36
CA ALA A 13 -12.86 -3.70 -16.55
C ALA A 13 -13.49 -4.45 -17.72
N ASN A 14 -14.29 -3.75 -18.51
CA ASN A 14 -14.89 -4.30 -19.72
C ASN A 14 -13.84 -4.23 -20.85
N LYS A 15 -12.97 -5.23 -20.92
CA LYS A 15 -12.05 -5.47 -22.04
C LYS A 15 -12.44 -6.79 -22.69
N ASN A 16 -12.43 -6.83 -24.03
CA ASN A 16 -12.84 -8.02 -24.77
C ASN A 16 -11.79 -9.14 -24.74
N GLU A 17 -10.53 -8.81 -24.41
CA GLU A 17 -9.41 -9.73 -24.61
C GLU A 17 -8.32 -9.50 -23.57
N TRP A 18 -7.90 -10.59 -22.91
CA TRP A 18 -6.85 -10.58 -21.89
C TRP A 18 -5.77 -11.62 -22.25
N PRO A 19 -4.46 -11.31 -22.10
CA PRO A 19 -3.42 -12.34 -22.16
C PRO A 19 -3.68 -13.41 -21.09
N GLN A 20 -3.61 -14.67 -21.48
CA GLN A 20 -3.74 -15.78 -20.53
C GLN A 20 -2.36 -16.12 -19.96
N ILE A 21 -2.11 -15.81 -18.70
CA ILE A 21 -0.88 -16.17 -18.01
C ILE A 21 -0.93 -17.67 -17.65
N THR A 22 0.12 -18.39 -18.00
CA THR A 22 0.26 -19.82 -17.74
C THR A 22 1.14 -20.12 -16.53
N HIS A 23 2.20 -19.32 -16.29
CA HIS A 23 3.10 -19.46 -15.15
C HIS A 23 3.85 -18.16 -14.89
N GLY A 24 4.53 -18.12 -13.74
CA GLY A 24 5.49 -17.09 -13.39
C GLY A 24 6.86 -17.68 -13.07
N GLU A 25 7.93 -16.99 -13.43
CA GLU A 25 9.32 -17.39 -13.23
C GLU A 25 10.16 -16.18 -12.82
N GLY A 26 10.62 -16.16 -11.58
CA GLY A 26 11.37 -15.02 -11.04
C GLY A 26 10.57 -13.72 -11.13
N LEU A 27 11.06 -12.76 -11.91
CA LEU A 27 10.36 -11.49 -12.13
C LEU A 27 9.36 -11.52 -13.31
N TYR A 28 9.23 -12.62 -14.01
CA TYR A 28 8.47 -12.68 -15.26
C TYR A 28 7.17 -13.45 -15.12
N LEU A 29 6.14 -12.92 -15.74
CA LEU A 29 4.91 -13.64 -16.08
C LEU A 29 5.00 -14.10 -17.54
N VAL A 30 4.53 -15.30 -17.83
CA VAL A 30 4.56 -15.90 -19.16
C VAL A 30 3.15 -16.25 -19.60
N ASP A 31 2.76 -15.78 -20.79
CA ASP A 31 1.45 -16.06 -21.35
C ASP A 31 1.41 -17.36 -22.17
N SER A 32 0.22 -17.70 -22.68
CA SER A 32 -0.02 -18.91 -23.49
C SER A 32 0.70 -18.91 -24.82
N ASP A 33 1.13 -17.76 -25.33
CA ASP A 33 1.91 -17.62 -26.57
C ASP A 33 3.45 -17.65 -26.28
N GLY A 34 3.84 -17.79 -25.01
CA GLY A 34 5.23 -17.79 -24.56
C GLY A 34 5.84 -16.40 -24.44
N ARG A 35 5.07 -15.34 -24.53
CA ARG A 35 5.55 -13.97 -24.31
C ARG A 35 5.81 -13.75 -22.83
N ARG A 36 6.96 -13.15 -22.53
CA ARG A 36 7.40 -12.82 -21.17
C ARG A 36 7.13 -11.35 -20.87
N TYR A 37 6.60 -11.10 -19.68
CA TYR A 37 6.36 -9.75 -19.14
C TYR A 37 7.14 -9.58 -17.85
N LEU A 38 8.07 -8.62 -17.78
CA LEU A 38 8.75 -8.26 -16.54
C LEU A 38 7.75 -7.55 -15.62
N ASP A 39 7.47 -8.15 -14.47
CA ASP A 39 6.50 -7.63 -13.50
C ASP A 39 7.12 -6.50 -12.66
N ALA A 40 7.22 -5.31 -13.25
CA ALA A 40 7.71 -4.12 -12.55
C ALA A 40 6.62 -3.43 -11.71
N CYS A 41 5.47 -4.08 -11.48
CA CYS A 41 4.44 -3.61 -10.54
C CYS A 41 4.11 -4.60 -9.42
N ALA A 42 4.80 -5.75 -9.39
CA ALA A 42 4.56 -6.82 -8.41
C ALA A 42 3.07 -7.19 -8.29
N GLY A 43 2.40 -7.34 -9.42
CA GLY A 43 0.95 -7.42 -9.51
C GLY A 43 0.29 -6.09 -9.10
N VAL A 44 0.03 -5.90 -7.83
CA VAL A 44 -0.47 -4.63 -7.22
C VAL A 44 0.31 -4.36 -5.94
N HIS A 45 1.64 -4.20 -6.06
CA HIS A 45 2.58 -4.06 -4.93
C HIS A 45 2.57 -5.26 -3.96
N VAL A 46 2.27 -6.47 -4.44
CA VAL A 46 2.06 -7.68 -3.62
C VAL A 46 3.28 -8.60 -3.63
N VAL A 47 3.78 -8.90 -4.83
CA VAL A 47 4.83 -9.89 -5.05
C VAL A 47 6.19 -9.33 -4.62
N SER A 48 6.70 -9.79 -3.47
CA SER A 48 7.97 -9.30 -2.92
C SER A 48 9.17 -10.15 -3.33
N ILE A 49 8.99 -11.48 -3.44
CA ILE A 49 10.07 -12.44 -3.68
C ILE A 49 10.09 -13.02 -5.10
N GLY A 50 9.23 -12.52 -6.00
CA GLY A 50 9.06 -13.06 -7.35
C GLY A 50 8.07 -14.22 -7.41
N HIS A 51 7.99 -14.82 -8.59
CA HIS A 51 7.06 -15.89 -8.93
C HIS A 51 7.77 -17.23 -8.96
N GLY A 52 7.05 -18.33 -8.62
CA GLY A 52 7.54 -19.71 -8.82
C GLY A 52 8.64 -20.13 -7.85
N VAL A 53 8.74 -19.59 -6.64
CA VAL A 53 9.74 -19.98 -5.64
C VAL A 53 9.37 -21.36 -5.06
N GLU A 54 10.17 -22.38 -5.36
CA GLU A 54 9.91 -23.77 -4.99
C GLU A 54 9.83 -23.98 -3.47
N GLU A 55 10.70 -23.31 -2.72
CA GLU A 55 10.72 -23.39 -1.25
C GLU A 55 9.36 -23.01 -0.63
N ILE A 56 8.69 -22.01 -1.18
CA ILE A 56 7.38 -21.60 -0.71
C ILE A 56 6.31 -22.62 -1.10
N ALA A 57 6.37 -23.15 -2.32
CA ALA A 57 5.45 -24.18 -2.78
C ALA A 57 5.58 -25.47 -1.93
N ASP A 58 6.79 -25.85 -1.55
CA ASP A 58 7.06 -26.98 -0.67
C ASP A 58 6.54 -26.77 0.74
N ALA A 59 6.74 -25.58 1.31
CA ALA A 59 6.18 -25.23 2.62
C ALA A 59 4.63 -25.29 2.63
N MET A 60 4.01 -24.77 1.56
CA MET A 60 2.56 -24.85 1.37
C MET A 60 2.08 -26.32 1.29
N SER A 61 2.72 -27.12 0.46
CA SER A 61 2.41 -28.55 0.29
C SER A 61 2.56 -29.33 1.59
N ALA A 62 3.64 -29.07 2.33
CA ALA A 62 3.90 -29.71 3.62
C ALA A 62 2.83 -29.37 4.65
N GLN A 63 2.42 -28.11 4.75
CA GLN A 63 1.38 -27.69 5.69
C GLN A 63 -0.01 -28.20 5.27
N ALA A 64 -0.35 -28.17 3.98
CA ALA A 64 -1.63 -28.67 3.48
C ALA A 64 -1.83 -30.15 3.78
N ARG A 65 -0.76 -30.96 3.77
CA ARG A 65 -0.81 -32.39 4.19
C ARG A 65 -1.01 -32.60 5.69
N LYS A 66 -0.67 -31.61 6.52
CA LYS A 66 -0.89 -31.70 7.99
C LYS A 66 -2.30 -31.24 8.34
N VAL A 67 -2.58 -29.97 8.10
CA VAL A 67 -3.87 -29.34 8.33
C VAL A 67 -3.92 -27.99 7.61
N SER A 68 -4.94 -27.76 6.79
CA SER A 68 -5.11 -26.52 6.02
C SER A 68 -5.95 -25.49 6.76
N PHE A 69 -6.89 -25.93 7.62
CA PHE A 69 -7.81 -25.06 8.35
C PHE A 69 -8.14 -25.63 9.71
N THR A 70 -8.27 -24.76 10.72
CA THR A 70 -8.78 -25.12 12.05
C THR A 70 -9.81 -24.09 12.52
N TYR A 71 -10.70 -24.53 13.40
CA TYR A 71 -11.63 -23.64 14.09
C TYR A 71 -10.89 -22.76 15.11
N SER A 72 -11.33 -21.52 15.30
CA SER A 72 -10.70 -20.49 16.15
C SER A 72 -10.53 -20.81 17.64
N ARG A 73 -10.99 -21.98 18.11
CA ARG A 73 -10.70 -22.49 19.46
C ARG A 73 -9.33 -23.18 19.57
N PHE A 74 -8.67 -23.41 18.44
CA PHE A 74 -7.37 -24.07 18.41
C PHE A 74 -6.30 -23.10 17.96
N LEU A 75 -5.17 -23.10 18.64
CA LEU A 75 -3.94 -22.51 18.15
C LEU A 75 -3.17 -23.51 17.32
N THR A 76 -2.46 -23.04 16.31
CA THR A 76 -1.57 -23.85 15.50
C THR A 76 -0.16 -23.31 15.55
N GLN A 77 0.86 -24.18 15.44
CA GLN A 77 2.24 -23.73 15.50
C GLN A 77 2.57 -22.70 14.43
N PRO A 78 2.17 -22.84 13.13
CA PRO A 78 2.42 -21.80 12.14
C PRO A 78 1.84 -20.41 12.48
N GLN A 79 0.72 -20.37 13.18
CA GLN A 79 0.12 -19.11 13.61
C GLN A 79 0.94 -18.43 14.72
N ILE A 80 1.48 -19.23 15.65
CA ILE A 80 2.35 -18.74 16.74
C ILE A 80 3.66 -18.23 16.14
N ASP A 81 4.33 -19.06 15.34
CA ASP A 81 5.63 -18.77 14.74
C ASP A 81 5.57 -17.52 13.85
N LEU A 82 4.50 -17.37 13.06
CA LEU A 82 4.31 -16.18 12.24
C LEU A 82 4.07 -14.92 13.08
N ALA A 83 3.29 -15.01 14.15
CA ALA A 83 3.07 -13.87 15.05
C ALA A 83 4.39 -13.42 15.71
N GLU A 84 5.21 -14.37 16.18
CA GLU A 84 6.54 -14.10 16.72
C GLU A 84 7.46 -13.47 15.66
N LYS A 85 7.48 -14.03 14.46
CA LYS A 85 8.28 -13.50 13.34
C LYS A 85 7.92 -12.06 13.00
N ILE A 86 6.63 -11.74 12.91
CA ILE A 86 6.15 -10.39 12.62
C ILE A 86 6.58 -9.44 13.74
N THR A 87 6.27 -9.79 15.00
CA THR A 87 6.50 -8.89 16.15
C THR A 87 7.98 -8.68 16.45
N ALA A 88 8.87 -9.57 16.04
CA ALA A 88 10.30 -9.38 16.15
C ALA A 88 10.85 -8.21 15.30
N SER A 89 10.12 -7.79 14.26
CA SER A 89 10.52 -6.73 13.33
C SER A 89 9.68 -5.44 13.44
N THR A 90 8.62 -5.44 14.25
CA THR A 90 7.76 -4.26 14.43
C THR A 90 8.39 -3.21 15.33
N PRO A 91 7.99 -1.93 15.25
CA PRO A 91 8.30 -0.92 16.24
C PRO A 91 7.95 -1.39 17.66
N GLU A 92 8.71 -0.89 18.65
CA GLU A 92 8.58 -1.31 20.06
C GLU A 92 7.13 -1.21 20.58
N GLY A 93 6.69 -2.23 21.31
CA GLY A 93 5.35 -2.31 21.93
C GLY A 93 4.24 -2.84 21.01
N LEU A 94 4.47 -3.00 19.73
CA LEU A 94 3.52 -3.64 18.80
C LEU A 94 3.69 -5.17 18.85
N THR A 95 3.06 -5.81 19.82
CA THR A 95 3.30 -7.21 20.22
C THR A 95 2.12 -8.16 20.03
N ARG A 96 0.98 -7.67 19.55
CA ARG A 96 -0.25 -8.47 19.44
C ARG A 96 -0.78 -8.51 18.00
N VAL A 97 -0.78 -9.68 17.40
CA VAL A 97 -1.15 -9.89 15.99
C VAL A 97 -2.56 -10.49 15.90
N PHE A 98 -3.43 -9.84 15.16
CA PHE A 98 -4.75 -10.30 14.80
C PHE A 98 -4.79 -10.60 13.30
N PHE A 99 -4.80 -11.88 12.94
CA PHE A 99 -4.77 -12.31 11.54
C PHE A 99 -6.14 -12.20 10.86
N VAL A 100 -6.11 -11.79 9.60
CA VAL A 100 -7.25 -11.67 8.69
C VAL A 100 -6.84 -12.12 7.28
N SER A 101 -7.73 -12.03 6.29
CA SER A 101 -7.44 -12.55 4.94
C SER A 101 -7.00 -11.47 3.94
N GLY A 102 -7.22 -10.20 4.22
CA GLY A 102 -6.90 -9.13 3.28
C GLY A 102 -6.75 -7.76 3.95
N GLY A 103 -6.11 -6.82 3.22
CA GLY A 103 -5.81 -5.47 3.72
C GLY A 103 -7.05 -4.69 4.17
N SER A 104 -8.18 -4.80 3.44
CA SER A 104 -9.43 -4.14 3.85
C SER A 104 -9.95 -4.65 5.19
N GLU A 105 -9.83 -5.96 5.44
CA GLU A 105 -10.18 -6.56 6.73
C GLU A 105 -9.21 -6.10 7.83
N ALA A 106 -7.93 -5.94 7.51
CA ALA A 106 -6.93 -5.45 8.47
C ALA A 106 -7.20 -4.00 8.90
N THR A 107 -7.51 -3.12 7.97
CA THR A 107 -7.82 -1.71 8.27
C THR A 107 -9.16 -1.56 9.01
N GLU A 108 -10.19 -2.36 8.67
CA GLU A 108 -11.45 -2.40 9.44
C GLU A 108 -11.25 -2.99 10.85
N SER A 109 -10.40 -3.99 11.00
CA SER A 109 -10.04 -4.52 12.32
C SER A 109 -9.35 -3.47 13.17
N ALA A 110 -8.42 -2.68 12.58
CA ALA A 110 -7.75 -1.57 13.25
C ALA A 110 -8.75 -0.49 13.72
N MET A 111 -9.69 -0.10 12.85
CA MET A 111 -10.77 0.84 13.20
C MET A 111 -11.62 0.31 14.37
N LYS A 112 -12.00 -0.96 14.33
CA LYS A 112 -12.80 -1.60 15.39
C LYS A 112 -12.02 -1.76 16.69
N MET A 113 -10.72 -2.06 16.64
CA MET A 113 -9.84 -2.08 17.82
C MET A 113 -9.76 -0.70 18.46
N ALA A 114 -9.57 0.36 17.67
CA ALA A 114 -9.55 1.73 18.16
C ALA A 114 -10.88 2.10 18.85
N ARG A 115 -12.00 1.75 18.24
CA ARG A 115 -13.33 1.94 18.84
C ARG A 115 -13.46 1.18 20.16
N LYS A 116 -13.07 -0.08 20.20
CA LYS A 116 -13.17 -0.93 21.40
C LYS A 116 -12.27 -0.39 22.52
N TYR A 117 -11.02 0.01 22.21
CA TYR A 117 -10.11 0.67 23.14
C TYR A 117 -10.78 1.86 23.83
N HIS A 118 -11.40 2.76 23.07
CA HIS A 118 -12.03 3.95 23.63
C HIS A 118 -13.26 3.63 24.49
N ILE A 119 -14.04 2.60 24.15
CA ILE A 119 -15.14 2.13 25.02
C ILE A 119 -14.58 1.67 26.37
N GLU A 120 -13.54 0.84 26.36
CA GLU A 120 -12.97 0.25 27.59
C GLU A 120 -12.20 1.27 28.44
N THR A 121 -11.67 2.32 27.80
CA THR A 121 -10.99 3.42 28.53
C THR A 121 -11.93 4.54 28.98
N GLY A 122 -13.26 4.36 28.82
CA GLY A 122 -14.26 5.32 29.31
C GLY A 122 -14.60 6.47 28.37
N ASN A 123 -14.25 6.37 27.08
CA ASN A 123 -14.52 7.36 26.05
C ASN A 123 -15.48 6.84 24.97
N PRO A 124 -16.69 6.38 25.33
CA PRO A 124 -17.59 5.71 24.37
C PRO A 124 -18.12 6.61 23.25
N GLN A 125 -17.89 7.91 23.28
CA GLN A 125 -18.25 8.84 22.20
C GLN A 125 -17.27 8.81 21.04
N LYS A 126 -16.00 8.43 21.28
CA LYS A 126 -14.96 8.37 20.25
C LYS A 126 -15.19 7.20 19.31
N HIS A 127 -15.61 7.48 18.07
CA HIS A 127 -15.98 6.46 17.08
C HIS A 127 -15.60 6.81 15.63
N ARG A 128 -15.29 8.08 15.34
CA ARG A 128 -14.95 8.53 13.99
C ARG A 128 -13.44 8.44 13.77
N VAL A 129 -13.05 8.18 12.53
CA VAL A 129 -11.65 8.11 12.11
C VAL A 129 -11.35 9.29 11.20
N ILE A 130 -10.30 10.05 11.49
CA ILE A 130 -9.77 11.02 10.54
C ILE A 130 -8.80 10.30 9.61
N THR A 131 -8.84 10.65 8.33
CA THR A 131 -7.99 10.08 7.29
C THR A 131 -7.49 11.17 6.33
N ARG A 132 -6.85 10.80 5.22
CA ARG A 132 -6.36 11.74 4.22
C ARG A 132 -7.11 11.59 2.89
N TRP A 133 -7.27 12.68 2.17
CA TRP A 133 -7.58 12.63 0.74
C TRP A 133 -6.44 11.91 -0.01
N GLN A 134 -6.70 11.38 -1.17
CA GLN A 134 -5.80 10.57 -2.02
C GLN A 134 -5.19 9.35 -1.29
N SER A 135 -5.80 8.85 -0.22
CA SER A 135 -5.41 7.63 0.48
C SER A 135 -6.16 6.40 -0.02
N TRP A 136 -5.64 5.22 0.30
CA TRP A 136 -6.30 3.95 -0.02
C TRP A 136 -6.15 2.94 1.11
N HIS A 137 -7.27 2.62 1.76
CA HIS A 137 -7.31 1.69 2.90
C HIS A 137 -8.13 0.42 2.64
N GLY A 138 -8.75 0.30 1.47
CA GLY A 138 -9.48 -0.89 1.07
C GLY A 138 -10.86 -0.61 0.49
N ASN A 139 -11.59 -1.68 0.15
CA ASN A 139 -12.81 -1.62 -0.66
C ASN A 139 -14.06 -2.11 0.08
N THR A 140 -13.94 -2.60 1.32
CA THR A 140 -15.10 -2.83 2.18
C THR A 140 -15.68 -1.48 2.64
N VAL A 141 -16.94 -1.44 3.05
CA VAL A 141 -17.61 -0.16 3.37
C VAL A 141 -16.83 0.65 4.41
N GLY A 142 -16.34 0.04 5.48
CA GLY A 142 -15.54 0.74 6.49
C GLY A 142 -14.18 1.19 5.96
N ALA A 143 -13.46 0.34 5.23
CA ALA A 143 -12.17 0.66 4.64
C ALA A 143 -12.29 1.73 3.54
N LEU A 144 -13.34 1.66 2.71
CA LEU A 144 -13.62 2.67 1.68
C LEU A 144 -14.01 4.02 2.31
N SER A 145 -14.72 3.99 3.45
CA SER A 145 -15.04 5.21 4.21
C SER A 145 -13.79 5.93 4.72
N MET A 146 -12.73 5.16 5.06
CA MET A 146 -11.43 5.69 5.46
C MET A 146 -10.56 6.09 4.25
N SER A 147 -10.88 5.63 3.03
CA SER A 147 -10.11 5.94 1.82
C SER A 147 -10.51 7.29 1.25
N GLY A 148 -9.52 8.06 0.77
CA GLY A 148 -9.72 9.41 0.20
C GLY A 148 -9.67 9.45 -1.33
N ARG A 149 -9.93 8.35 -2.01
CA ARG A 149 -9.85 8.21 -3.45
C ARG A 149 -11.21 8.44 -4.10
N SER A 150 -11.51 9.68 -4.42
CA SER A 150 -12.85 10.13 -4.85
C SER A 150 -13.50 9.28 -5.97
N PRO A 151 -12.81 8.89 -7.06
CA PRO A 151 -13.44 8.09 -8.12
C PRO A 151 -13.89 6.69 -7.67
N TRP A 152 -13.33 6.16 -6.59
CA TRP A 152 -13.72 4.86 -6.03
C TRP A 152 -14.86 4.96 -5.01
N ARG A 153 -15.09 6.15 -4.48
CA ARG A 153 -16.12 6.44 -3.48
C ARG A 153 -17.45 6.81 -4.12
N GLN A 154 -17.41 7.51 -5.25
CA GLN A 154 -18.54 8.22 -5.85
C GLN A 154 -19.81 7.37 -5.97
N ASP A 155 -19.71 6.15 -6.48
CA ASP A 155 -20.87 5.26 -6.65
C ASP A 155 -21.38 4.68 -5.33
N TYR A 156 -20.55 4.65 -4.29
CA TYR A 156 -20.84 4.02 -2.99
C TYR A 156 -21.06 5.03 -1.88
N GLU A 157 -21.00 6.33 -2.16
CA GLU A 157 -21.12 7.39 -1.17
C GLU A 157 -22.34 7.24 -0.22
N PRO A 158 -23.53 6.76 -0.67
CA PRO A 158 -24.68 6.55 0.22
C PRO A 158 -24.47 5.48 1.31
N TYR A 159 -23.48 4.62 1.17
CA TYR A 159 -23.14 3.56 2.14
C TYR A 159 -21.98 3.93 3.06
N LEU A 160 -21.24 5.01 2.76
CA LEU A 160 -20.02 5.34 3.48
C LEU A 160 -20.28 6.02 4.81
N LEU A 161 -19.42 5.77 5.78
CA LEU A 161 -19.40 6.45 7.06
C LEU A 161 -18.85 7.87 6.87
N ASN A 162 -19.43 8.83 7.59
CA ASN A 162 -18.97 10.22 7.55
C ASN A 162 -17.67 10.39 8.37
N PHE A 163 -16.54 10.11 7.75
CA PHE A 163 -15.20 10.29 8.32
C PHE A 163 -14.54 11.55 7.75
N PRO A 164 -13.96 12.43 8.59
CA PRO A 164 -13.27 13.62 8.11
C PRO A 164 -11.98 13.27 7.38
N HIS A 165 -11.64 14.04 6.36
CA HIS A 165 -10.42 13.90 5.59
C HIS A 165 -9.59 15.18 5.67
N ILE A 166 -8.27 15.03 5.79
CA ILE A 166 -7.30 16.11 5.69
C ILE A 166 -6.51 16.00 4.39
N SER A 167 -5.80 17.06 4.03
CA SER A 167 -4.97 17.11 2.83
C SER A 167 -3.82 16.09 2.88
N PRO A 168 -3.44 15.49 1.75
CA PRO A 168 -2.26 14.64 1.69
C PRO A 168 -0.98 15.47 1.85
N PRO A 169 0.13 14.89 2.36
CA PRO A 169 1.44 15.55 2.46
C PRO A 169 2.16 15.55 1.10
N TYR A 170 1.59 16.25 0.13
CA TYR A 170 2.00 16.21 -1.27
C TYR A 170 2.92 17.37 -1.64
N ASN A 171 4.23 17.24 -1.39
CA ASN A 171 5.19 18.33 -1.55
C ASN A 171 5.14 18.99 -2.93
N TYR A 172 5.10 18.21 -4.01
CA TYR A 172 5.03 18.72 -5.37
C TYR A 172 3.78 19.57 -5.64
N ARG A 173 2.65 19.27 -4.95
CA ARG A 173 1.36 19.96 -5.10
C ARG A 173 0.77 20.39 -3.74
N CYS A 174 1.63 20.76 -2.79
CA CYS A 174 1.15 21.11 -1.46
C CYS A 174 0.27 22.36 -1.49
N ALA A 175 -0.98 22.22 -1.04
CA ALA A 175 -1.92 23.34 -0.96
C ALA A 175 -1.47 24.45 0.00
N TYR A 176 -0.58 24.15 0.94
CA TYR A 176 -0.11 25.07 1.98
C TYR A 176 1.26 25.68 1.67
N CYS A 177 2.21 24.85 1.23
CA CYS A 177 3.61 25.31 1.06
C CYS A 177 3.86 25.94 -0.31
N GLN A 178 3.11 25.58 -1.35
CA GLN A 178 3.29 25.96 -2.74
C GLN A 178 4.74 26.36 -3.08
N ASP A 179 5.05 27.61 -3.22
CA ASP A 179 6.40 28.09 -3.60
C ASP A 179 7.25 28.56 -2.40
N GLN A 180 6.89 28.18 -1.18
CA GLN A 180 7.67 28.53 0.00
C GLN A 180 8.98 27.71 0.04
N PRO A 181 10.12 28.34 0.37
CA PRO A 181 11.42 27.67 0.37
C PRO A 181 11.58 26.61 1.45
N THR A 182 10.72 26.63 2.47
CA THR A 182 10.75 25.67 3.60
C THR A 182 9.34 25.18 3.91
N CYS A 183 9.19 23.86 4.04
CA CYS A 183 7.94 23.25 4.47
C CYS A 183 7.68 23.54 5.96
N GLN A 184 6.53 24.15 6.28
CA GLN A 184 6.11 24.45 7.66
C GLN A 184 5.25 23.33 8.26
N LEU A 185 5.05 22.21 7.55
CA LEU A 185 4.21 21.09 7.97
C LEU A 185 2.72 21.44 8.19
N ASP A 186 2.21 22.48 7.51
CA ASP A 186 0.81 22.92 7.65
C ASP A 186 -0.18 21.78 7.29
N CYS A 187 0.21 20.88 6.37
CA CYS A 187 -0.57 19.68 6.05
C CYS A 187 -0.65 18.69 7.22
N ALA A 188 0.31 18.67 8.13
CA ALA A 188 0.22 17.91 9.39
C ALA A 188 -0.56 18.67 10.44
N ALA A 189 -0.35 20.00 10.55
CA ALA A 189 -1.08 20.88 11.47
C ALA A 189 -2.58 20.94 11.17
N GLU A 190 -3.00 20.65 9.94
CA GLU A 190 -4.41 20.54 9.57
C GLU A 190 -5.17 19.51 10.44
N LEU A 191 -4.50 18.43 10.87
CA LEU A 191 -5.10 17.45 11.77
C LEU A 191 -5.60 18.09 13.06
N GLU A 192 -4.82 18.96 13.69
CA GLU A 192 -5.21 19.71 14.90
C GLU A 192 -6.44 20.58 14.66
N ARG A 193 -6.50 21.26 13.49
CA ARG A 193 -7.62 22.11 13.11
C ARG A 193 -8.91 21.30 12.93
N VAL A 194 -8.83 20.16 12.22
CA VAL A 194 -9.98 19.28 11.98
C VAL A 194 -10.47 18.66 13.29
N ILE A 195 -9.57 18.21 14.18
CA ILE A 195 -9.95 17.70 15.50
C ILE A 195 -10.75 18.75 16.29
N LYS A 196 -10.33 20.03 16.27
CA LYS A 196 -11.04 21.11 16.95
C LYS A 196 -12.43 21.39 16.35
N GLN A 197 -12.55 21.30 15.02
CA GLN A 197 -13.81 21.53 14.31
C GLN A 197 -14.81 20.38 14.54
N GLU A 198 -14.35 19.15 14.53
CA GLU A 198 -15.17 17.94 14.65
C GLU A 198 -15.46 17.54 16.11
N GLY A 199 -14.73 18.11 17.05
CA GLY A 199 -14.78 17.76 18.47
C GLY A 199 -13.94 16.53 18.80
N SER A 200 -12.88 16.72 19.60
CA SER A 200 -11.94 15.66 19.97
C SER A 200 -12.60 14.44 20.59
N ASP A 201 -13.73 14.63 21.29
CA ASP A 201 -14.47 13.55 21.94
C ASP A 201 -15.21 12.61 20.97
N SER A 202 -15.31 12.99 19.69
CA SER A 202 -15.89 12.13 18.65
C SER A 202 -14.84 11.30 17.90
N ILE A 203 -13.58 11.69 17.94
CA ILE A 203 -12.51 11.10 17.13
C ILE A 203 -11.80 9.98 17.89
N SER A 204 -11.81 8.76 17.32
CA SER A 204 -11.15 7.59 17.88
C SER A 204 -9.71 7.41 17.38
N ALA A 205 -9.48 7.67 16.10
CA ALA A 205 -8.18 7.41 15.46
C ALA A 205 -7.92 8.36 14.30
N PHE A 206 -6.64 8.50 13.96
CA PHE A 206 -6.15 8.97 12.66
C PHE A 206 -5.50 7.80 11.93
N ILE A 207 -5.84 7.58 10.65
CA ILE A 207 -5.24 6.52 9.82
C ILE A 207 -4.47 7.13 8.65
N ALA A 208 -3.28 6.56 8.36
CA ALA A 208 -2.45 6.99 7.25
C ALA A 208 -1.50 5.91 6.75
N GLU A 209 -1.23 5.89 5.44
CA GLU A 209 -0.10 5.15 4.83
C GLU A 209 1.20 5.92 5.10
N PRO A 210 2.32 5.28 5.45
CA PRO A 210 3.61 5.97 5.59
C PRO A 210 4.08 6.59 4.28
N VAL A 211 4.03 5.81 3.21
CA VAL A 211 4.24 6.26 1.83
C VAL A 211 3.02 5.88 1.04
N LEU A 212 2.38 6.85 0.38
CA LEU A 212 1.18 6.59 -0.40
C LEU A 212 1.56 5.75 -1.63
N GLY A 213 1.01 4.53 -1.69
CA GLY A 213 1.33 3.58 -2.75
C GLY A 213 0.41 3.74 -3.96
N THR A 214 -0.76 3.14 -3.86
CA THR A 214 -1.67 2.93 -4.99
C THR A 214 -2.27 4.23 -5.55
N SER A 215 -2.49 5.24 -4.72
CA SER A 215 -3.20 6.47 -5.11
C SER A 215 -2.27 7.59 -5.60
N CYS A 216 -1.06 7.70 -5.04
CA CYS A 216 -0.12 8.76 -5.35
C CYS A 216 1.30 8.25 -5.70
N ALA A 217 1.46 6.97 -5.95
CA ALA A 217 2.69 6.32 -6.39
C ALA A 217 3.97 6.87 -5.73
N GLY A 218 4.34 6.28 -4.61
CA GLY A 218 5.62 6.57 -3.92
C GLY A 218 5.69 7.92 -3.22
N LEU A 219 4.57 8.60 -3.00
CA LEU A 219 4.53 9.88 -2.31
C LEU A 219 4.87 9.70 -0.82
N ALA A 220 6.02 10.24 -0.40
CA ALA A 220 6.50 10.19 0.97
C ALA A 220 6.35 11.56 1.65
N PRO A 221 5.79 11.62 2.86
CA PRO A 221 5.75 12.84 3.66
C PRO A 221 7.14 13.39 4.01
N PRO A 222 7.27 14.70 4.28
CA PRO A 222 8.52 15.27 4.78
C PRO A 222 8.89 14.70 6.17
N PRO A 223 10.17 14.77 6.59
CA PRO A 223 10.65 14.10 7.81
C PRO A 223 9.88 14.44 9.09
N GLY A 224 9.42 15.69 9.26
CA GLY A 224 8.68 16.13 10.46
C GLY A 224 7.20 15.77 10.50
N TYR A 225 6.63 15.22 9.41
CA TYR A 225 5.19 14.98 9.31
C TYR A 225 4.66 14.01 10.38
N PHE A 226 5.15 12.78 10.40
CA PHE A 226 4.65 11.77 11.35
C PHE A 226 5.00 12.09 12.81
N PRO A 227 6.17 12.65 13.18
CA PRO A 227 6.39 13.16 14.53
C PRO A 227 5.33 14.16 14.98
N MET A 228 4.96 15.15 14.14
CA MET A 228 3.89 16.10 14.45
C MET A 228 2.52 15.42 14.56
N ILE A 229 2.18 14.52 13.66
CA ILE A 229 0.94 13.73 13.72
C ILE A 229 0.85 12.95 15.03
N ARG A 230 1.94 12.28 15.46
CA ARG A 230 1.99 11.53 16.72
C ARG A 230 1.71 12.45 17.91
N GLU A 231 2.40 13.59 17.97
CA GLU A 231 2.21 14.57 19.04
C GLU A 231 0.76 15.07 19.13
N ILE A 232 0.13 15.37 17.97
CA ILE A 232 -1.27 15.81 17.92
C ILE A 232 -2.19 14.69 18.42
N CYS A 233 -2.00 13.46 17.96
CA CYS A 233 -2.81 12.31 18.38
C CYS A 233 -2.72 12.08 19.90
N ASP A 234 -1.52 12.14 20.47
CA ASP A 234 -1.30 11.97 21.90
C ASP A 234 -2.00 13.06 22.74
N ARG A 235 -1.90 14.31 22.30
CA ARG A 235 -2.52 15.47 22.97
C ARG A 235 -4.03 15.34 23.08
N HIS A 236 -4.67 14.72 22.08
CA HIS A 236 -6.12 14.59 22.00
C HIS A 236 -6.64 13.19 22.38
N ASN A 237 -5.79 12.30 22.88
CA ASN A 237 -6.15 10.90 23.16
C ASN A 237 -6.82 10.24 21.95
N ILE A 238 -6.17 10.34 20.78
CA ILE A 238 -6.56 9.75 19.49
C ILE A 238 -5.52 8.69 19.14
N LEU A 239 -5.95 7.49 18.74
CA LEU A 239 -5.01 6.43 18.35
C LEU A 239 -4.45 6.71 16.93
N LEU A 240 -3.15 6.48 16.76
CA LEU A 240 -2.48 6.51 15.47
C LEU A 240 -2.51 5.11 14.86
N ILE A 241 -3.22 4.97 13.74
CA ILE A 241 -3.23 3.76 12.92
C ILE A 241 -2.34 3.99 11.70
N ILE A 242 -1.37 3.11 11.49
CA ILE A 242 -0.52 3.14 10.30
C ILE A 242 -0.90 1.98 9.37
N ASP A 243 -1.26 2.32 8.13
CA ASP A 243 -1.55 1.35 7.08
C ASP A 243 -0.27 0.97 6.33
N GLU A 244 0.28 -0.17 6.69
CA GLU A 244 1.47 -0.81 6.12
C GLU A 244 1.13 -1.89 5.07
N VAL A 245 -0.09 -1.91 4.57
CA VAL A 245 -0.52 -2.95 3.61
C VAL A 245 0.33 -2.93 2.34
N VAL A 246 0.78 -1.76 1.90
CA VAL A 246 1.73 -1.63 0.76
C VAL A 246 3.18 -1.54 1.23
N THR A 247 3.44 -0.79 2.26
CA THR A 247 4.78 -0.34 2.66
C THR A 247 5.51 -1.32 3.57
N GLY A 248 4.78 -2.22 4.23
CA GLY A 248 5.34 -3.20 5.15
C GLY A 248 6.17 -4.30 4.48
N PHE A 249 6.89 -5.03 5.30
CA PHE A 249 7.70 -6.18 4.92
C PHE A 249 8.76 -5.90 3.85
N GLY A 250 9.39 -4.72 3.91
CA GLY A 250 10.57 -4.41 3.10
C GLY A 250 10.37 -3.49 1.91
N ARG A 251 9.14 -3.20 1.46
CA ARG A 251 8.84 -2.47 0.21
C ARG A 251 9.54 -1.11 0.08
N THR A 252 9.72 -0.40 1.18
CA THR A 252 10.37 0.92 1.22
C THR A 252 11.87 0.86 1.53
N GLY A 253 12.46 -0.35 1.62
CA GLY A 253 13.86 -0.57 2.01
C GLY A 253 14.08 -0.54 3.53
N ARG A 254 13.01 -0.58 4.33
CA ARG A 254 12.96 -0.84 5.76
C ARG A 254 11.88 -1.86 6.05
N ASN A 255 11.90 -2.51 7.21
CA ASN A 255 10.90 -3.52 7.58
C ASN A 255 9.48 -2.97 7.44
N PHE A 256 9.24 -1.78 7.97
CA PHE A 256 7.99 -1.04 7.83
C PHE A 256 8.24 0.37 7.30
N GLY A 257 7.26 0.92 6.59
CA GLY A 257 7.38 2.25 6.03
C GLY A 257 7.50 3.33 7.11
N ILE A 258 6.81 3.17 8.24
CA ILE A 258 6.87 4.13 9.36
C ILE A 258 8.26 4.24 10.01
N ASP A 259 9.10 3.23 9.86
CA ASP A 259 10.48 3.23 10.38
C ASP A 259 11.34 4.38 9.82
N HIS A 260 10.93 4.98 8.70
CA HIS A 260 11.61 6.16 8.16
C HIS A 260 11.45 7.43 8.99
N TRP A 261 10.50 7.46 9.92
CA TRP A 261 10.19 8.60 10.78
C TRP A 261 10.41 8.35 12.27
N ASP A 262 10.85 7.15 12.64
CA ASP A 262 11.09 6.74 14.04
C ASP A 262 9.85 6.99 14.94
N VAL A 263 8.65 6.76 14.41
CA VAL A 263 7.38 6.94 15.12
C VAL A 263 6.75 5.59 15.41
N VAL A 264 6.32 5.38 16.65
CA VAL A 264 5.61 4.18 17.08
C VAL A 264 4.09 4.43 16.99
N PRO A 265 3.36 3.70 16.15
CA PRO A 265 1.91 3.79 16.10
C PRO A 265 1.25 2.96 17.22
N ASP A 266 -0.05 3.18 17.42
CA ASP A 266 -0.85 2.37 18.34
C ASP A 266 -1.33 1.07 17.72
N ILE A 267 -1.60 1.11 16.39
CA ILE A 267 -2.07 -0.03 15.61
C ILE A 267 -1.44 0.05 14.22
N MET A 268 -1.05 -1.09 13.67
CA MET A 268 -0.64 -1.23 12.26
C MET A 268 -1.55 -2.21 11.53
N ALA A 269 -1.92 -1.88 10.29
CA ALA A 269 -2.58 -2.80 9.38
C ALA A 269 -1.57 -3.26 8.32
N THR A 270 -1.46 -4.57 8.06
CA THR A 270 -0.49 -5.16 7.12
C THR A 270 -1.17 -6.13 6.15
N GLY A 271 -0.47 -6.52 5.09
CA GLY A 271 -0.99 -7.47 4.10
C GLY A 271 0.03 -7.68 2.97
N LYS A 272 -0.43 -7.95 1.76
CA LYS A 272 0.36 -8.02 0.51
C LYS A 272 1.72 -8.73 0.67
N GLY A 273 2.80 -7.97 0.90
CA GLY A 273 4.16 -8.48 1.09
C GLY A 273 4.29 -9.51 2.22
N LEU A 274 3.33 -9.60 3.14
CA LEU A 274 3.32 -10.62 4.19
C LEU A 274 3.42 -12.03 3.63
N SER A 275 2.69 -12.33 2.54
CA SER A 275 2.74 -13.63 1.86
C SER A 275 3.25 -13.56 0.42
N SER A 276 3.66 -12.37 -0.05
CA SER A 276 4.10 -12.18 -1.44
C SER A 276 3.09 -12.68 -2.49
N GLY A 277 1.80 -12.73 -2.14
CA GLY A 277 0.73 -13.16 -3.04
C GLY A 277 0.52 -14.68 -3.14
N TYR A 278 1.31 -15.51 -2.44
CA TYR A 278 1.14 -16.97 -2.47
C TYR A 278 -0.16 -17.43 -1.82
N THR A 279 -0.61 -16.75 -0.77
CA THR A 279 -1.95 -16.97 -0.17
C THR A 279 -2.57 -15.65 0.30
N PRO A 280 -3.90 -15.55 0.36
CA PRO A 280 -4.58 -14.44 1.03
C PRO A 280 -4.30 -14.49 2.55
N ILE A 281 -3.58 -13.51 3.05
CA ILE A 281 -3.36 -13.26 4.48
C ILE A 281 -3.00 -11.79 4.70
N ALA A 282 -3.47 -11.25 5.81
CA ALA A 282 -3.15 -9.92 6.31
C ALA A 282 -3.19 -9.95 7.85
N ALA A 283 -2.75 -8.88 8.49
CA ALA A 283 -2.81 -8.80 9.94
C ALA A 283 -3.00 -7.36 10.42
N THR A 284 -3.67 -7.23 11.55
CA THR A 284 -3.69 -6.01 12.36
C THR A 284 -2.80 -6.25 13.58
N ILE A 285 -1.82 -5.39 13.78
CA ILE A 285 -0.84 -5.50 14.86
C ILE A 285 -1.13 -4.39 15.86
N ALA A 286 -1.45 -4.75 17.09
CA ALA A 286 -1.78 -3.80 18.15
C ALA A 286 -0.61 -3.61 19.11
N HIS A 287 -0.43 -2.37 19.55
CA HIS A 287 0.43 -2.07 20.69
C HIS A 287 -0.14 -2.72 21.96
N GLU A 288 0.73 -3.18 22.85
CA GLU A 288 0.35 -3.87 24.09
C GLU A 288 -0.67 -3.08 24.93
N LYS A 289 -0.52 -1.75 25.00
CA LYS A 289 -1.48 -0.87 25.69
C LYS A 289 -2.92 -0.96 25.14
N VAL A 290 -3.08 -1.22 23.83
CA VAL A 290 -4.41 -1.37 23.20
C VAL A 290 -5.01 -2.72 23.56
N TYR A 291 -4.19 -3.77 23.50
CA TYR A 291 -4.59 -5.12 23.90
C TYR A 291 -5.00 -5.17 25.37
N ASP A 292 -4.17 -4.65 26.27
CA ASP A 292 -4.41 -4.65 27.71
C ASP A 292 -5.69 -3.88 28.07
N ALA A 293 -5.88 -2.69 27.50
CA ALA A 293 -7.08 -1.90 27.73
C ALA A 293 -8.37 -2.65 27.34
N ILE A 294 -8.33 -3.40 26.23
CA ILE A 294 -9.47 -4.19 25.79
C ILE A 294 -9.73 -5.37 26.74
N TYR A 295 -8.72 -6.15 27.08
CA TYR A 295 -8.91 -7.42 27.80
C TYR A 295 -8.93 -7.27 29.31
N GLN A 296 -8.52 -6.15 29.89
CA GLN A 296 -8.72 -5.88 31.32
C GLN A 296 -10.19 -5.76 31.72
N LYS A 297 -11.05 -5.33 30.82
CA LYS A 297 -12.47 -5.05 31.09
C LYS A 297 -13.45 -5.88 30.26
N SER A 298 -12.99 -6.47 29.18
CA SER A 298 -13.82 -7.25 28.27
C SER A 298 -13.28 -8.67 28.09
N PRO A 299 -14.14 -9.69 28.14
CA PRO A 299 -13.70 -11.08 27.96
C PRO A 299 -13.36 -11.39 26.50
N ALA A 300 -13.71 -10.52 25.55
CA ALA A 300 -13.50 -10.75 24.14
C ALA A 300 -13.46 -9.45 23.32
N PHE A 301 -12.67 -9.49 22.26
CA PHE A 301 -12.82 -8.62 21.10
C PHE A 301 -13.78 -9.29 20.13
N VAL A 302 -15.05 -8.84 20.14
CA VAL A 302 -16.13 -9.47 19.34
C VAL A 302 -16.00 -9.06 17.88
N HIS A 303 -15.03 -9.63 17.21
CA HIS A 303 -14.70 -9.42 15.81
C HIS A 303 -13.90 -10.63 15.29
N GLY A 304 -14.05 -10.99 14.02
CA GLY A 304 -13.28 -12.06 13.40
C GLY A 304 -13.72 -12.35 11.97
N HIS A 305 -12.85 -13.04 11.28
CA HIS A 305 -13.05 -13.53 9.92
C HIS A 305 -12.78 -15.03 9.88
N THR A 306 -13.58 -15.78 9.10
CA THR A 306 -13.54 -17.24 9.07
C THR A 306 -12.15 -17.79 8.77
N TYR A 307 -11.42 -17.17 7.83
CA TYR A 307 -10.10 -17.64 7.40
C TYR A 307 -8.93 -16.96 8.13
N GLY A 308 -9.20 -16.06 9.07
CA GLY A 308 -8.15 -15.36 9.81
C GLY A 308 -7.25 -16.32 10.57
N GLY A 309 -5.94 -16.28 10.31
CA GLY A 309 -4.95 -17.11 10.98
C GLY A 309 -5.00 -18.59 10.62
N ASN A 310 -5.56 -18.97 9.47
CA ASN A 310 -5.54 -20.38 9.07
C ASN A 310 -4.11 -20.90 8.91
N PRO A 311 -3.84 -22.15 9.31
CA PRO A 311 -2.47 -22.66 9.38
C PRO A 311 -1.76 -22.74 8.03
N LEU A 312 -2.47 -22.94 6.92
CA LEU A 312 -1.85 -22.96 5.60
C LEU A 312 -1.31 -21.59 5.22
N SER A 313 -2.13 -20.54 5.37
CA SER A 313 -1.67 -19.18 5.05
C SER A 313 -0.60 -18.69 6.02
N CYS A 314 -0.68 -19.05 7.30
CA CYS A 314 0.36 -18.69 8.27
C CYS A 314 1.70 -19.35 7.96
N ALA A 315 1.73 -20.67 7.64
CA ALA A 315 2.94 -21.37 7.24
C ALA A 315 3.55 -20.80 5.96
N THR A 316 2.71 -20.46 4.98
CA THR A 316 3.14 -19.83 3.74
C THR A 316 3.78 -18.47 3.98
N ALA A 317 3.09 -17.62 4.75
CA ALA A 317 3.60 -16.29 5.07
C ALA A 317 4.90 -16.35 5.89
N LEU A 318 5.01 -17.30 6.82
CA LEU A 318 6.23 -17.54 7.59
C LEU A 318 7.40 -17.91 6.66
N ALA A 319 7.19 -18.83 5.72
CA ALA A 319 8.19 -19.20 4.73
C ALA A 319 8.62 -17.98 3.87
N VAL A 320 7.67 -17.14 3.44
CA VAL A 320 7.97 -15.91 2.70
C VAL A 320 8.80 -14.93 3.55
N GLN A 321 8.46 -14.73 4.82
CA GLN A 321 9.22 -13.81 5.68
C GLN A 321 10.61 -14.35 6.02
N ASN A 322 10.77 -15.66 6.17
CA ASN A 322 12.08 -16.27 6.30
C ASN A 322 12.92 -16.11 5.02
N TYR A 323 12.33 -16.36 3.85
CA TYR A 323 12.99 -16.14 2.57
C TYR A 323 13.48 -14.70 2.39
N ILE A 324 12.65 -13.69 2.76
CA ILE A 324 13.04 -12.28 2.72
C ILE A 324 14.26 -12.02 3.61
N GLU A 325 14.27 -12.56 4.83
CA GLU A 325 15.37 -12.40 5.79
C GLU A 325 16.64 -13.14 5.33
N ASP A 326 16.53 -14.41 5.00
CA ASP A 326 17.66 -15.29 4.62
C ASP A 326 18.42 -14.77 3.38
N HIS A 327 17.69 -14.09 2.47
CA HIS A 327 18.26 -13.49 1.26
C HIS A 327 18.55 -12.00 1.38
N ASN A 328 18.40 -11.39 2.57
CA ASN A 328 18.62 -9.97 2.83
C ASN A 328 17.85 -9.04 1.86
N LEU A 329 16.59 -9.39 1.53
CA LEU A 329 15.84 -8.73 0.47
C LEU A 329 15.37 -7.33 0.85
N VAL A 330 15.28 -6.98 2.13
CA VAL A 330 14.98 -5.60 2.57
C VAL A 330 16.12 -4.66 2.18
N GLU A 331 17.37 -5.06 2.41
CA GLU A 331 18.55 -4.29 1.99
C GLU A 331 18.69 -4.25 0.46
N GLN A 332 18.38 -5.37 -0.21
CA GLN A 332 18.32 -5.44 -1.67
C GLN A 332 17.30 -4.43 -2.21
N CYS A 333 16.10 -4.37 -1.63
CA CYS A 333 15.07 -3.41 -1.98
C CYS A 333 15.55 -1.96 -1.81
N ALA A 334 16.23 -1.63 -0.71
CA ALA A 334 16.80 -0.30 -0.50
C ALA A 334 17.84 0.05 -1.57
N ARG A 335 18.75 -0.87 -1.87
CA ARG A 335 19.83 -0.68 -2.84
C ARG A 335 19.31 -0.54 -4.27
N MET A 336 18.43 -1.45 -4.70
CA MET A 336 17.87 -1.42 -6.06
C MET A 336 16.89 -0.28 -6.25
N GLY A 337 16.13 0.07 -5.21
CA GLY A 337 15.25 1.23 -5.23
C GLY A 337 16.02 2.54 -5.39
N LYS A 338 17.14 2.70 -4.68
CA LYS A 338 18.02 3.85 -4.86
C LYS A 338 18.59 3.93 -6.29
N LEU A 339 19.11 2.80 -6.81
CA LEU A 339 19.64 2.72 -8.18
C LEU A 339 18.57 3.07 -9.22
N MET A 340 17.36 2.52 -9.07
CA MET A 340 16.26 2.78 -10.01
C MET A 340 15.81 4.24 -9.96
N LEU A 341 15.70 4.83 -8.77
CA LEU A 341 15.32 6.23 -8.62
C LEU A 341 16.39 7.16 -9.24
N GLU A 342 17.68 6.89 -8.99
CA GLU A 342 18.78 7.65 -9.58
C GLU A 342 18.77 7.61 -11.13
N LYS A 343 18.45 6.44 -11.71
CA LYS A 343 18.37 6.26 -13.17
C LYS A 343 17.10 6.85 -13.79
N LEU A 344 15.99 6.90 -13.06
CA LEU A 344 14.73 7.51 -13.54
C LEU A 344 14.70 9.02 -13.35
N LYS A 345 15.46 9.58 -12.40
CA LYS A 345 15.46 11.02 -12.10
C LYS A 345 15.75 11.92 -13.29
N PRO A 346 16.67 11.59 -14.23
CA PRO A 346 16.89 12.39 -15.45
C PRO A 346 15.65 12.52 -16.34
N LEU A 347 14.64 11.65 -16.21
CA LEU A 347 13.39 11.79 -16.97
C LEU A 347 12.62 13.07 -16.61
N GLU A 348 12.92 13.69 -15.47
CA GLU A 348 12.39 15.02 -15.13
C GLU A 348 12.80 16.11 -16.12
N GLU A 349 13.79 15.90 -16.96
CA GLU A 349 14.14 16.82 -18.06
C GLU A 349 13.12 16.75 -19.22
N VAL A 350 12.40 15.64 -19.37
CA VAL A 350 11.37 15.49 -20.41
C VAL A 350 10.17 16.40 -20.08
N ALA A 351 9.70 17.15 -21.09
CA ALA A 351 8.69 18.21 -20.90
C ALA A 351 7.41 17.78 -20.17
N ILE A 352 6.98 16.54 -20.35
CA ILE A 352 5.74 16.01 -19.77
C ILE A 352 5.92 15.35 -18.39
N VAL A 353 7.14 15.24 -17.87
CA VAL A 353 7.41 14.62 -16.55
C VAL A 353 7.48 15.71 -15.49
N GLY A 354 6.52 15.69 -14.56
CA GLY A 354 6.44 16.64 -13.45
C GLY A 354 7.36 16.28 -12.29
N GLU A 355 7.27 15.05 -11.83
CA GLU A 355 8.04 14.56 -10.69
C GLU A 355 8.32 13.06 -10.79
N VAL A 356 9.55 12.67 -10.43
CA VAL A 356 9.95 11.28 -10.15
C VAL A 356 10.24 11.15 -8.66
N ARG A 357 9.49 10.32 -7.95
CA ARG A 357 9.56 10.20 -6.49
C ARG A 357 9.50 8.76 -6.01
N GLY A 358 9.90 8.49 -4.77
CA GLY A 358 9.76 7.15 -4.19
C GLY A 358 10.62 6.88 -2.97
N LYS A 359 10.40 5.72 -2.36
CA LYS A 359 11.24 5.11 -1.32
C LYS A 359 11.36 3.61 -1.54
N GLY A 360 12.59 3.09 -1.50
CA GLY A 360 12.85 1.69 -1.84
C GLY A 360 12.34 1.38 -3.25
N LEU A 361 11.74 0.22 -3.43
CA LEU A 361 11.09 -0.19 -4.68
C LEU A 361 9.59 0.16 -4.69
N LEU A 362 9.27 1.40 -4.36
CA LEU A 362 7.95 2.00 -4.53
C LEU A 362 8.14 3.38 -5.12
N ILE A 363 8.10 3.47 -6.46
CA ILE A 363 8.47 4.65 -7.24
C ILE A 363 7.27 5.10 -8.07
N GLY A 364 7.09 6.41 -8.19
CA GLY A 364 6.07 7.04 -9.02
C GLY A 364 6.67 8.02 -10.00
N ILE A 365 6.06 8.10 -11.17
CA ILE A 365 6.34 9.13 -12.18
C ILE A 365 5.03 9.83 -12.49
N GLU A 366 4.99 11.13 -12.24
CA GLU A 366 3.84 11.99 -12.49
C GLU A 366 3.99 12.73 -13.80
N PHE A 367 2.91 12.82 -14.57
CA PHE A 367 2.88 13.52 -15.86
C PHE A 367 2.09 14.81 -15.77
N VAL A 368 2.58 15.85 -16.47
CA VAL A 368 2.00 17.19 -16.51
C VAL A 368 1.99 17.73 -17.94
N ALA A 369 0.97 18.51 -18.27
CA ALA A 369 0.91 19.24 -19.54
C ALA A 369 1.80 20.49 -19.53
N ASP A 370 2.02 21.08 -18.37
CA ASP A 370 2.91 22.25 -18.22
C ASP A 370 3.68 22.14 -16.90
N LYS A 371 5.00 22.13 -16.99
CA LYS A 371 5.87 21.98 -15.80
C LYS A 371 5.93 23.22 -14.94
N ALA A 372 5.82 24.41 -15.54
CA ALA A 372 5.94 25.67 -14.81
C ALA A 372 4.73 25.90 -13.91
N THR A 373 3.56 25.55 -14.40
CA THR A 373 2.29 25.67 -13.65
C THR A 373 1.87 24.36 -12.96
N ARG A 374 2.54 23.25 -13.28
CA ARG A 374 2.18 21.88 -12.88
C ARG A 374 0.78 21.48 -13.35
N ALA A 375 0.29 22.10 -14.44
CA ALA A 375 -1.04 21.82 -14.96
C ALA A 375 -1.16 20.36 -15.42
N PRO A 376 -2.24 19.64 -15.05
CA PRO A 376 -2.48 18.29 -15.53
C PRO A 376 -2.85 18.27 -17.02
N PHE A 377 -2.76 17.10 -17.64
CA PHE A 377 -3.38 16.86 -18.94
C PHE A 377 -4.91 16.81 -18.78
N ASP A 378 -5.61 17.19 -19.85
CA ASP A 378 -7.06 16.93 -19.93
C ASP A 378 -7.32 15.42 -19.84
N VAL A 379 -8.28 15.03 -19.01
CA VAL A 379 -8.59 13.60 -18.75
C VAL A 379 -8.92 12.83 -20.04
N SER A 380 -9.50 13.51 -21.04
CA SER A 380 -9.83 12.90 -22.35
C SER A 380 -8.60 12.46 -23.15
N GLN A 381 -7.41 12.97 -22.85
CA GLN A 381 -6.16 12.57 -23.51
C GLN A 381 -5.67 11.18 -23.06
N GLY A 382 -6.11 10.68 -21.89
CA GLY A 382 -5.85 9.33 -21.40
C GLY A 382 -4.35 9.01 -21.26
N VAL A 383 -3.54 9.97 -20.80
CA VAL A 383 -2.08 9.87 -20.79
C VAL A 383 -1.60 8.67 -19.97
N THR A 384 -2.19 8.42 -18.80
CA THR A 384 -1.86 7.21 -17.99
C THR A 384 -2.07 5.92 -18.79
N ALA A 385 -3.21 5.77 -19.48
CA ALA A 385 -3.50 4.57 -20.28
C ALA A 385 -2.50 4.42 -21.44
N MET A 386 -2.24 5.52 -22.15
CA MET A 386 -1.25 5.55 -23.24
C MET A 386 0.14 5.11 -22.77
N MET A 387 0.58 5.58 -21.60
CA MET A 387 1.87 5.17 -21.03
C MET A 387 1.91 3.69 -20.66
N VAL A 388 0.88 3.22 -19.97
CA VAL A 388 0.79 1.81 -19.54
C VAL A 388 0.77 0.87 -20.75
N ASP A 389 -0.02 1.18 -21.77
CA ASP A 389 -0.10 0.36 -23.00
C ASP A 389 1.24 0.36 -23.74
N ALA A 390 1.91 1.51 -23.89
CA ALA A 390 3.21 1.60 -24.57
C ALA A 390 4.32 0.82 -23.85
N ILE A 391 4.31 0.80 -22.51
CA ILE A 391 5.25 0.03 -21.67
C ILE A 391 4.91 -1.47 -21.74
N PHE A 392 3.62 -1.81 -21.66
CA PHE A 392 3.12 -3.19 -21.78
C PHE A 392 3.49 -3.82 -23.14
N ASP A 393 3.37 -3.08 -24.23
CA ASP A 393 3.73 -3.54 -25.58
C ASP A 393 5.21 -3.89 -25.71
N LYS A 394 6.06 -3.34 -24.84
CA LYS A 394 7.50 -3.65 -24.74
C LYS A 394 7.82 -4.75 -23.71
N GLY A 395 6.81 -5.39 -23.14
CA GLY A 395 6.97 -6.53 -22.21
C GLY A 395 7.33 -6.14 -20.78
N VAL A 396 7.02 -4.93 -20.33
CA VAL A 396 7.17 -4.50 -18.93
C VAL A 396 5.79 -4.13 -18.37
N LEU A 397 5.51 -4.57 -17.14
CA LEU A 397 4.27 -4.25 -16.44
C LEU A 397 4.53 -3.12 -15.45
N VAL A 398 3.79 -2.03 -15.55
CA VAL A 398 3.75 -0.97 -14.54
C VAL A 398 2.31 -0.79 -14.04
N MET A 399 2.16 -0.28 -12.84
CA MET A 399 0.82 -0.03 -12.31
C MET A 399 0.27 1.28 -12.87
N PRO A 400 -0.94 1.27 -13.46
CA PRO A 400 -1.59 2.51 -13.86
C PRO A 400 -1.88 3.37 -12.62
N GLY A 401 -1.60 4.65 -12.73
CA GLY A 401 -2.05 5.65 -11.78
C GLY A 401 -3.58 5.71 -11.76
N ALA A 402 -4.11 6.06 -10.61
CA ALA A 402 -5.54 6.33 -10.53
C ALA A 402 -5.83 7.74 -11.02
N PRO A 403 -6.90 7.95 -11.78
CA PRO A 403 -7.43 9.29 -11.89
C PRO A 403 -7.76 9.83 -10.49
N GLY A 404 -7.61 11.14 -10.33
CA GLY A 404 -7.89 11.79 -9.06
C GLY A 404 -6.68 12.09 -8.19
N LEU A 405 -5.48 12.08 -8.75
CA LEU A 405 -4.26 12.54 -8.07
C LEU A 405 -4.38 14.02 -7.66
N ILE A 406 -5.02 14.84 -8.48
CA ILE A 406 -5.28 16.25 -8.25
C ILE A 406 -6.78 16.43 -7.99
N ASP A 407 -7.11 16.95 -6.82
CA ASP A 407 -8.49 17.29 -6.40
C ASP A 407 -9.52 16.17 -6.59
N GLY A 408 -9.06 14.92 -6.64
CA GLY A 408 -9.93 13.76 -6.81
C GLY A 408 -10.43 13.53 -8.25
N VAL A 409 -10.00 14.29 -9.24
CA VAL A 409 -10.51 14.22 -10.62
C VAL A 409 -9.39 14.03 -11.64
N GLU A 410 -8.38 14.89 -11.63
CA GLU A 410 -7.34 15.01 -12.63
C GLU A 410 -6.02 14.34 -12.20
N GLY A 411 -5.04 14.35 -13.10
CA GLY A 411 -3.67 13.92 -12.85
C GLY A 411 -3.36 12.52 -13.33
N ASP A 412 -2.26 12.41 -14.01
CA ASP A 412 -1.72 11.20 -14.63
C ASP A 412 -0.42 10.77 -13.98
N HIS A 413 -0.28 9.49 -13.69
CA HIS A 413 0.95 8.92 -13.16
C HIS A 413 1.02 7.41 -13.38
N ILE A 414 2.22 6.85 -13.25
CA ILE A 414 2.47 5.41 -13.18
C ILE A 414 3.24 5.06 -11.91
N ALA A 415 3.09 3.83 -11.43
CA ALA A 415 3.87 3.31 -10.32
C ALA A 415 4.73 2.12 -10.77
N ILE A 416 5.97 2.09 -10.28
CA ILE A 416 6.97 1.05 -10.50
C ILE A 416 7.34 0.46 -9.14
N SER A 417 7.11 -0.84 -8.98
CA SER A 417 7.32 -1.53 -7.70
C SER A 417 7.64 -3.01 -7.90
N PRO A 418 8.76 -3.36 -8.55
CA PRO A 418 9.11 -4.74 -8.86
C PRO A 418 9.32 -5.57 -7.60
N PRO A 419 9.38 -6.91 -7.69
CA PRO A 419 9.86 -7.78 -6.62
C PRO A 419 11.27 -7.37 -6.15
N PHE A 420 11.59 -7.63 -4.87
CA PHE A 420 12.88 -7.24 -4.26
C PHE A 420 14.06 -8.00 -4.85
N THR A 421 13.80 -9.15 -5.48
CA THR A 421 14.78 -9.98 -6.16
C THR A 421 15.31 -9.40 -7.46
N ILE A 422 14.82 -8.22 -7.88
CA ILE A 422 15.31 -7.51 -9.08
C ILE A 422 16.81 -7.21 -8.95
N ASP A 423 17.55 -7.41 -10.05
CA ASP A 423 18.95 -7.07 -10.17
C ASP A 423 19.19 -5.77 -10.95
N ALA A 424 20.47 -5.37 -11.07
CA ALA A 424 20.83 -4.09 -11.72
C ALA A 424 20.59 -4.09 -13.24
N GLU A 425 20.66 -5.25 -13.89
CA GLU A 425 20.39 -5.39 -15.33
C GLU A 425 18.90 -5.25 -15.60
N GLN A 426 18.09 -5.89 -14.79
CA GLN A 426 16.63 -5.79 -14.87
C GLN A 426 16.13 -4.37 -14.49
N VAL A 427 16.78 -3.71 -13.52
CA VAL A 427 16.54 -2.28 -13.24
C VAL A 427 16.79 -1.45 -14.49
N GLN A 428 17.94 -1.68 -15.19
CA GLN A 428 18.24 -0.97 -16.43
C GLN A 428 17.20 -1.24 -17.52
N GLN A 429 16.77 -2.49 -17.69
CA GLN A 429 15.71 -2.86 -18.64
C GLN A 429 14.41 -2.08 -18.37
N VAL A 430 13.98 -2.00 -17.11
CA VAL A 430 12.78 -1.22 -16.73
C VAL A 430 12.96 0.26 -17.05
N VAL A 431 14.10 0.83 -16.68
CA VAL A 431 14.41 2.25 -16.91
C VAL A 431 14.41 2.58 -18.42
N ASP A 432 15.04 1.74 -19.23
CA ASP A 432 15.12 1.95 -20.69
C ASP A 432 13.73 1.90 -21.34
N VAL A 433 12.94 0.89 -21.01
CA VAL A 433 11.59 0.74 -21.56
C VAL A 433 10.67 1.89 -21.12
N VAL A 434 10.71 2.28 -19.86
CA VAL A 434 9.91 3.39 -19.32
C VAL A 434 10.36 4.71 -19.95
N GLY A 435 11.67 4.97 -19.98
CA GLY A 435 12.23 6.20 -20.53
C GLY A 435 11.91 6.37 -22.01
N GLU A 436 12.13 5.33 -22.84
CA GLU A 436 11.79 5.38 -24.25
C GLU A 436 10.28 5.61 -24.49
N SER A 437 9.43 4.95 -23.67
CA SER A 437 7.97 5.11 -23.77
C SER A 437 7.54 6.54 -23.44
N ILE A 438 8.15 7.17 -22.42
CA ILE A 438 7.87 8.56 -22.03
C ILE A 438 8.31 9.54 -23.13
N VAL A 439 9.50 9.37 -23.70
CA VAL A 439 9.99 10.24 -24.78
C VAL A 439 9.10 10.14 -26.03
N ASN A 440 8.72 8.92 -26.41
CA ASN A 440 7.82 8.70 -27.54
C ASN A 440 6.43 9.29 -27.30
N ALA A 441 5.90 9.19 -26.09
CA ALA A 441 4.63 9.78 -25.73
C ALA A 441 4.69 11.32 -25.72
N ALA A 442 5.78 11.93 -25.24
CA ALA A 442 5.98 13.38 -25.31
C ALA A 442 5.90 13.86 -26.76
N ALA A 443 6.65 13.23 -27.67
CA ALA A 443 6.62 13.58 -29.11
C ALA A 443 5.20 13.42 -29.71
N ARG A 444 4.46 12.37 -29.34
CA ARG A 444 3.08 12.14 -29.79
C ARG A 444 2.11 13.21 -29.27
N LEU A 445 2.34 13.72 -28.07
CA LEU A 445 1.55 14.80 -27.45
C LEU A 445 1.95 16.19 -27.95
N GLY A 446 3.01 16.32 -28.77
CA GLY A 446 3.46 17.59 -29.37
C GLY A 446 4.49 18.37 -28.53
N TYR A 447 5.22 17.68 -27.63
CA TYR A 447 6.29 18.23 -26.80
C TYR A 447 7.68 17.90 -27.32
#